data_34862ad37e9bae25d64bc39da5801db6
#
_entry.id   34862ad37e9bae25d64bc39da5801db6
#
_cell.length_a   1.000
_cell.length_b   1.000
_cell.length_c   1.000
_cell.angle_alpha   90.00
_cell.angle_beta   90.00
_cell.angle_gamma   90.00
#
_symmetry.space_group_name_H-M   'P 1'
#
loop_
_entity.id
_entity.type
_entity.pdbx_description
1 polymer ?
#
loop_
_entity_poly.entity_id
_entity_poly.type
_entity_poly.pdbx_seq_one_letter_code
_entity_poly.pdbx_strand_id
1 'polypeptide(L)' 'MAPENANDPVVLDVVGSEFEADVICGLLESEGIDCLIQKTNLAVGMADASASAAGPREIVVHAGDLARAREILSDQQQA' A
#
# COMPACT_ATOMS: atom_id res chain seq x y z
N MET A 1 17.07 -2.20 -4.58
CA MET A 1 17.79 -0.92 -4.54
C MET A 1 17.15 0.01 -3.55
N ALA A 2 17.93 0.63 -2.70
CA ALA A 2 17.39 1.54 -1.69
C ALA A 2 16.97 2.86 -2.35
N PRO A 3 15.86 3.46 -1.92
CA PRO A 3 15.47 4.77 -2.41
C PRO A 3 16.52 5.79 -1.99
N GLU A 4 16.79 6.75 -2.87
CA GLU A 4 17.79 7.78 -2.60
C GLU A 4 17.21 8.95 -1.84
N ASN A 5 15.89 9.01 -1.76
CA ASN A 5 15.22 10.21 -1.30
C ASN A 5 14.01 9.78 -0.45
N ALA A 6 13.81 10.47 0.68
CA ALA A 6 12.73 10.14 1.58
C ALA A 6 11.34 10.29 0.93
N ASN A 7 11.26 11.07 -0.15
CA ASN A 7 9.99 11.28 -0.85
C ASN A 7 9.75 10.26 -1.97
N ASP A 8 10.70 9.37 -2.22
CA ASP A 8 10.50 8.38 -3.27
C ASP A 8 9.37 7.43 -2.90
N PRO A 9 8.51 7.07 -3.86
CA PRO A 9 7.44 6.12 -3.57
C PRO A 9 7.98 4.71 -3.41
N VAL A 10 7.53 4.02 -2.37
CA VAL A 10 7.90 2.62 -2.16
C VAL A 10 6.66 1.82 -1.80
N VAL A 11 6.64 0.56 -2.19
CA VAL A 11 5.51 -0.31 -1.88
C VAL A 11 5.63 -0.76 -0.43
N LEU A 12 4.60 -0.45 0.35
CA LEU A 12 4.53 -0.89 1.74
C LEU A 12 4.02 -2.33 1.82
N ASP A 13 2.97 -2.63 1.07
CA ASP A 13 2.33 -3.93 1.15
C ASP A 13 1.44 -4.13 -0.06
N VAL A 14 1.08 -5.37 -0.31
CA VAL A 14 0.12 -5.73 -1.35
C VAL A 14 -1.04 -6.43 -0.67
N VAL A 15 -2.24 -5.93 -0.86
CA VAL A 15 -3.42 -6.49 -0.22
C VAL A 15 -4.36 -7.05 -1.28
N GLY A 16 -5.31 -7.86 -0.84
CA GLY A 16 -6.14 -8.62 -1.76
C GLY A 16 -7.26 -7.85 -2.43
N SER A 17 -7.59 -6.67 -1.94
CA SER A 17 -8.71 -5.91 -2.49
C SER A 17 -8.55 -4.43 -2.24
N GLU A 18 -9.30 -3.65 -3.01
CA GLU A 18 -9.31 -2.21 -2.81
C GLU A 18 -9.88 -1.84 -1.45
N PHE A 19 -10.84 -2.59 -0.97
CA PHE A 19 -11.43 -2.30 0.33
C PHE A 19 -10.37 -2.38 1.44
N GLU A 20 -9.57 -3.45 1.43
CA GLU A 20 -8.50 -3.56 2.40
C GLU A 20 -7.50 -2.43 2.28
N ALA A 21 -7.18 -2.05 1.04
CA ALA A 21 -6.24 -0.95 0.82
C ALA A 21 -6.81 0.35 1.36
N ASP A 22 -8.11 0.61 1.16
CA ASP A 22 -8.74 1.81 1.68
C ASP A 22 -8.68 1.89 3.20
N VAL A 23 -8.92 0.76 3.86
CA VAL A 23 -8.88 0.71 5.33
C VAL A 23 -7.47 1.02 5.82
N ILE A 24 -6.46 0.41 5.20
CA ILE A 24 -5.09 0.62 5.60
C ILE A 24 -4.65 2.05 5.33
N CYS A 25 -4.96 2.57 4.16
CA CYS A 25 -4.59 3.96 3.84
C CYS A 25 -5.30 4.94 4.76
N GLY A 26 -6.56 4.68 5.10
CA GLY A 26 -7.27 5.53 6.04
C GLY A 26 -6.58 5.58 7.40
N LEU A 27 -6.11 4.43 7.86
CA LEU A 27 -5.37 4.37 9.13
C LEU A 27 -4.07 5.16 9.04
N LEU A 28 -3.30 4.97 7.96
CA LEU A 28 -2.03 5.66 7.80
C LEU A 28 -2.23 7.17 7.70
N GLU A 29 -3.26 7.60 6.97
CA GLU A 29 -3.53 9.01 6.83
C GLU A 29 -3.93 9.64 8.15
N SER A 30 -4.62 8.89 9.00
CA SER A 30 -4.97 9.39 10.32
C SER A 30 -3.74 9.61 11.19
N GLU A 31 -2.63 8.97 10.83
CA GLU A 31 -1.34 9.14 11.53
C GLU A 31 -0.42 10.11 10.81
N GLY A 32 -0.93 10.79 9.78
CA GLY A 32 -0.14 11.79 9.08
C GLY A 32 0.74 11.24 7.96
N ILE A 33 0.52 10.01 7.54
CA ILE A 33 1.30 9.40 6.48
C ILE A 33 0.52 9.43 5.18
N ASP A 34 1.12 9.97 4.12
CA ASP A 34 0.50 9.96 2.80
C ASP A 34 0.51 8.55 2.24
N CYS A 35 -0.59 8.15 1.63
CA CYS A 35 -0.77 6.80 1.14
C CYS A 35 -1.39 6.84 -0.25
N LEU A 36 -0.86 6.01 -1.14
CA LEU A 36 -1.39 5.87 -2.49
C LEU A 36 -1.74 4.41 -2.74
N ILE A 37 -2.88 4.18 -3.36
CA ILE A 37 -3.32 2.83 -3.72
C ILE A 37 -3.21 2.70 -5.23
N GLN A 38 -2.58 1.62 -5.70
CA GLN A 38 -2.47 1.38 -7.14
C GLN A 38 -2.60 -0.10 -7.44
N LYS A 39 -2.93 -0.42 -8.68
CA LYS A 39 -3.05 -1.80 -9.12
C LYS A 39 -1.68 -2.42 -9.20
N THR A 40 -1.61 -3.71 -8.86
CA THR A 40 -0.34 -4.41 -8.96
C THR A 40 -0.01 -4.72 -10.41
N ASN A 41 1.28 -4.78 -10.71
CA ASN A 41 1.72 -5.18 -12.04
C ASN A 41 1.38 -6.64 -12.33
N LEU A 42 1.27 -7.45 -11.30
CA LEU A 42 0.89 -8.85 -11.48
C LEU A 42 -0.50 -8.99 -12.08
N ALA A 43 -1.41 -8.11 -11.68
CA ALA A 43 -2.78 -8.17 -12.19
C ALA A 43 -2.84 -7.87 -13.68
N VAL A 44 -1.94 -7.02 -14.16
CA VAL A 44 -1.91 -6.64 -15.57
C VAL A 44 -1.58 -7.86 -16.44
N GLY A 45 -0.72 -8.73 -15.97
CA GLY A 45 -0.32 -9.89 -16.73
C GLY A 45 -1.35 -10.98 -16.82
N MET A 46 -2.40 -10.89 -16.05
CA MET A 46 -3.43 -11.93 -16.01
C MET A 46 -4.46 -11.81 -17.11
N ALA A 47 -4.44 -10.76 -17.87
CA ALA A 47 -5.24 -10.58 -19.07
C ALA A 47 -6.75 -10.54 -18.83
N ASP A 48 -7.21 -10.53 -17.61
CA ASP A 48 -8.63 -10.42 -17.34
C ASP A 48 -8.92 -9.08 -16.71
N ALA A 49 -9.32 -8.14 -17.56
CA ALA A 49 -9.55 -6.77 -17.12
C ALA A 49 -10.69 -6.66 -16.10
N SER A 50 -11.65 -7.57 -16.17
CA SER A 50 -12.77 -7.49 -15.26
C SER A 50 -12.39 -7.84 -13.83
N ALA A 51 -11.35 -8.63 -13.66
CA ALA A 51 -10.89 -9.00 -12.34
C ALA A 51 -10.20 -7.85 -11.63
N SER A 52 -9.74 -6.85 -12.38
CA SER A 52 -8.98 -5.76 -11.79
C SER A 52 -9.79 -4.90 -10.84
N ALA A 53 -11.12 -4.90 -10.96
CA ALA A 53 -11.96 -4.12 -10.07
C ALA A 53 -11.93 -4.65 -8.64
N ALA A 54 -11.73 -5.96 -8.47
CA ALA A 54 -11.69 -6.58 -7.17
C ALA A 54 -10.35 -7.24 -6.87
N GLY A 55 -9.36 -6.99 -7.73
CA GLY A 55 -8.06 -7.64 -7.60
C GLY A 55 -7.15 -6.97 -6.59
N PRO A 56 -5.92 -7.48 -6.50
CA PRO A 56 -4.97 -6.96 -5.51
C PRO A 56 -4.55 -5.52 -5.79
N ARG A 57 -4.18 -4.85 -4.72
CA ARG A 57 -3.74 -3.47 -4.77
C ARG A 57 -2.42 -3.32 -4.03
N GLU A 58 -1.58 -2.43 -4.52
CA GLU A 58 -0.35 -2.06 -3.84
C GLU A 58 -0.59 -0.81 -3.02
N ILE A 59 -0.09 -0.82 -1.80
CA ILE A 59 -0.13 0.35 -0.94
C ILE A 59 1.24 0.98 -0.98
N VAL A 60 1.29 2.23 -1.41
CA VAL A 60 2.55 2.95 -1.63
C VAL A 60 2.63 4.12 -0.66
N VAL A 61 3.80 4.28 -0.04
CA VAL A 61 4.07 5.39 0.87
C VAL A 61 5.41 6.00 0.48
N HIS A 62 5.72 7.15 1.06
CA HIS A 62 7.05 7.73 0.90
C HIS A 62 8.07 6.88 1.62
N ALA A 63 9.27 6.77 1.05
CA ALA A 63 10.32 5.95 1.64
C ALA A 63 10.63 6.35 3.08
N GLY A 64 10.59 7.63 3.36
CA GLY A 64 10.86 8.12 4.70
C GLY A 64 9.82 7.71 5.74
N ASP A 65 8.64 7.31 5.29
CA ASP A 65 7.57 6.89 6.19
C ASP A 65 7.43 5.37 6.29
N LEU A 66 8.24 4.63 5.55
CA LEU A 66 8.06 3.18 5.43
C LEU A 66 8.13 2.47 6.77
N ALA A 67 9.16 2.79 7.56
CA ALA A 67 9.34 2.12 8.85
C ALA A 67 8.19 2.44 9.80
N ARG A 68 7.76 3.70 9.83
CA ARG A 68 6.66 4.10 10.68
C ARG A 68 5.35 3.44 10.24
N ALA A 69 5.13 3.39 8.93
CA ALA A 69 3.93 2.77 8.41
C ALA A 69 3.86 1.29 8.79
N ARG A 70 4.98 0.59 8.68
CA ARG A 70 5.04 -0.81 9.10
C ARG A 70 4.75 -0.98 10.58
N GLU A 71 5.26 -0.07 11.39
CA GLU A 71 5.04 -0.11 12.82
C GLU A 71 3.55 0.06 13.16
N ILE A 72 2.91 1.02 12.49
CA ILE A 72 1.48 1.26 12.71
C ILE A 72 0.66 0.02 12.37
N LEU A 73 0.95 -0.60 11.22
CA LEU A 73 0.22 -1.79 10.81
C LEU A 73 0.47 -2.97 11.74
N SER A 74 1.70 -3.09 12.22
CA SER A 74 2.05 -4.16 13.15
C SER A 74 1.27 -4.02 14.46
N ASP A 75 1.14 -2.81 14.96
CA ASP A 75 0.37 -2.56 16.18
C ASP A 75 -1.09 -2.96 16.01
N GLN A 76 -1.67 -2.68 14.85
CA GLN A 76 -3.05 -3.04 14.59
C GLN A 76 -3.24 -4.54 14.51
N GLN A 77 -2.28 -5.24 13.95
CA GLN A 77 -2.38 -6.68 13.82
C GLN A 77 -2.22 -7.42 15.14
N GLN A 78 -1.59 -6.78 16.10
CA GLN A 78 -1.38 -7.38 17.41
C GLN A 78 -2.53 -7.12 18.38
N ALA A 79 -3.40 -6.23 18.02
CA ALA A 79 -4.50 -5.82 18.91
C ALA A 79 -5.57 -6.91 19.09
#